data_c0586644f4a9e3b7e69fdebef01a337b
#
_entry.id   c0586644f4a9e3b7e69fdebef01a337b
#
_cell.length_a   1.000
_cell.length_b   1.000
_cell.length_c   1.000
_cell.angle_alpha   90.00
_cell.angle_beta   90.00
_cell.angle_gamma   90.00
#
_symmetry.space_group_name_H-M   'P 1'
#
loop_
_entity.id
_entity.type
_entity.pdbx_description
1 polymer ?
#
loop_
_entity_poly.entity_id
_entity_poly.type
_entity_poly.pdbx_seq_one_letter_code
_entity_poly.pdbx_strand_id
1 'polypeptide(L)'
;MGFCLTATNSKYSFDGGYGGFALLRQNIANAWDTEFGDHYATLRLCFRKSDYDAFNKEAERILSKERFADGGEKSNDQDIVDFLFASDCAGSISPKTCKKIYDIIKDIDFHGEIFTYATHSDGKDYEHLKDFLLDCYKRRAKARWY
;
A
#
# COMPACT_ATOMS: atom_id res chain seq x y z
N MET A 1 6.91 8.33 16.06
CA MET A 1 7.52 7.53 14.97
C MET A 1 6.53 7.40 13.85
N GLY A 2 6.95 7.69 12.66
CA GLY A 2 6.01 7.71 11.56
C GLY A 2 6.68 7.75 10.20
N PHE A 3 5.88 8.02 9.18
CA PHE A 3 6.33 8.14 7.81
C PHE A 3 6.01 9.53 7.26
N CYS A 4 6.78 9.94 6.27
CA CYS A 4 6.46 11.07 5.40
C CYS A 4 6.45 10.55 3.95
N LEU A 5 5.32 10.65 3.27
CA LEU A 5 5.16 10.24 1.88
C LEU A 5 5.11 11.48 0.99
N THR A 6 6.01 11.55 0.03
CA THR A 6 6.12 12.71 -0.87
C THR A 6 6.77 12.35 -2.20
N ALA A 7 6.85 13.31 -3.10
CA ALA A 7 7.58 13.22 -4.37
C ALA A 7 8.22 14.57 -4.67
N THR A 8 9.29 14.56 -5.47
CA THR A 8 9.99 15.78 -5.87
C THR A 8 9.02 16.75 -6.56
N ASN A 9 8.98 17.99 -6.07
CA ASN A 9 8.13 19.08 -6.59
C ASN A 9 6.62 18.78 -6.49
N SER A 10 6.21 17.82 -5.67
CA SER A 10 4.79 17.59 -5.41
C SER A 10 4.25 18.63 -4.44
N LYS A 11 3.02 19.07 -4.67
CA LYS A 11 2.27 19.88 -3.71
C LYS A 11 1.70 19.04 -2.56
N TYR A 12 1.74 17.71 -2.70
CA TYR A 12 1.22 16.79 -1.69
C TYR A 12 2.36 16.25 -0.83
N SER A 13 2.12 16.20 0.48
CA SER A 13 2.98 15.56 1.46
C SER A 13 2.08 14.96 2.53
N PHE A 14 2.34 13.71 2.89
CA PHE A 14 1.52 12.96 3.84
C PHE A 14 2.38 12.53 5.02
N ASP A 15 2.02 12.99 6.20
CA ASP A 15 2.69 12.61 7.45
C ASP A 15 1.74 11.78 8.31
N GLY A 16 2.21 10.62 8.76
CA GLY A 16 1.39 9.75 9.59
C GLY A 16 2.22 8.80 10.43
N GLY A 17 1.56 8.11 11.34
CA GLY A 17 2.17 7.03 12.12
C GLY A 17 2.30 5.74 11.31
N TYR A 18 3.10 4.81 11.79
CA TYR A 18 3.25 3.51 11.14
C TYR A 18 1.92 2.73 11.08
N GLY A 19 1.04 2.93 12.09
CA GLY A 19 -0.31 2.36 12.06
C GLY A 19 -1.15 2.90 10.91
N GLY A 20 -1.05 4.20 10.61
CA GLY A 20 -1.71 4.81 9.47
C GLY A 20 -1.18 4.27 8.15
N PHE A 21 0.14 4.11 8.03
CA PHE A 21 0.76 3.54 6.84
C PHE A 21 0.34 2.08 6.64
N ALA A 22 0.25 1.31 7.71
CA ALA A 22 -0.24 -0.05 7.66
C ALA A 22 -1.71 -0.12 7.21
N LEU A 23 -2.55 0.79 7.68
CA LEU A 23 -3.95 0.88 7.25
C LEU A 23 -4.05 1.24 5.76
N LEU A 24 -3.25 2.19 5.30
CA LEU A 24 -3.18 2.55 3.89
C LEU A 24 -2.86 1.33 3.02
N ARG A 25 -1.83 0.58 3.40
CA ARG A 25 -1.43 -0.63 2.66
C ARG A 25 -2.52 -1.71 2.71
N GLN A 26 -3.17 -1.90 3.86
CA GLN A 26 -4.26 -2.86 3.99
C GLN A 26 -5.42 -2.51 3.05
N ASN A 27 -5.78 -1.24 2.97
CA ASN A 27 -6.85 -0.78 2.09
C ASN A 27 -6.49 -0.98 0.61
N ILE A 28 -5.24 -0.74 0.24
CA ILE A 28 -4.75 -1.01 -1.12
C ILE A 28 -4.79 -2.51 -1.42
N ALA A 29 -4.33 -3.35 -0.49
CA ALA A 29 -4.34 -4.80 -0.66
C ALA A 29 -5.77 -5.33 -0.85
N ASN A 30 -6.71 -4.87 -0.04
CA ASN A 30 -8.13 -5.25 -0.14
C ASN A 30 -8.73 -4.83 -1.48
N ALA A 31 -8.42 -3.63 -1.94
CA ALA A 31 -8.91 -3.11 -3.21
C ALA A 31 -8.32 -3.85 -4.41
N TRP A 32 -7.05 -4.24 -4.31
CA TRP A 32 -6.35 -4.97 -5.36
C TRP A 32 -6.89 -6.40 -5.53
N ASP A 33 -7.07 -7.10 -4.41
CA ASP A 33 -7.57 -8.48 -4.40
C ASP A 33 -8.02 -8.84 -2.98
N THR A 34 -9.28 -9.23 -2.82
CA THR A 34 -9.85 -9.51 -1.51
C THR A 34 -9.17 -10.69 -0.81
N GLU A 35 -8.80 -11.73 -1.55
CA GLU A 35 -8.08 -12.88 -0.99
C GLU A 35 -6.69 -12.45 -0.50
N PHE A 36 -5.98 -11.65 -1.29
CA PHE A 36 -4.68 -11.13 -0.90
C PHE A 36 -4.80 -10.15 0.28
N GLY A 37 -5.87 -9.36 0.34
CA GLY A 37 -6.15 -8.48 1.47
C GLY A 37 -6.31 -9.26 2.78
N ASP A 38 -7.04 -10.35 2.77
CA ASP A 38 -7.18 -11.25 3.92
C ASP A 38 -5.84 -11.89 4.32
N HIS A 39 -5.06 -12.31 3.32
CA HIS A 39 -3.72 -12.84 3.51
C HIS A 39 -2.80 -11.81 4.17
N TYR A 40 -2.81 -10.58 3.68
CA TYR A 40 -2.00 -9.49 4.23
C TYR A 40 -2.36 -9.20 5.69
N ALA A 41 -3.67 -9.15 6.00
CA ALA A 41 -4.14 -8.95 7.37
C ALA A 41 -3.70 -10.09 8.30
N THR A 42 -3.78 -11.33 7.83
CA THR A 42 -3.37 -12.53 8.59
C THR A 42 -1.87 -12.49 8.88
N LEU A 43 -1.04 -12.17 7.87
CA LEU A 43 0.41 -12.05 8.05
C LEU A 43 0.77 -10.98 9.09
N ARG A 44 0.12 -9.83 9.03
CA ARG A 44 0.35 -8.74 9.99
C ARG A 44 -0.02 -9.18 11.41
N LEU A 45 -1.14 -9.90 11.57
CA LEU A 45 -1.58 -10.40 12.88
C LEU A 45 -0.58 -11.42 13.43
N CYS A 46 -0.12 -12.37 12.61
CA CYS A 46 0.88 -13.35 13.00
C CYS A 46 2.18 -12.69 13.42
N PHE A 47 2.64 -11.72 12.67
CA PHE A 47 3.86 -10.97 12.98
C PHE A 47 3.73 -10.23 14.31
N ARG A 48 2.59 -9.56 14.53
CA ARG A 48 2.33 -8.81 15.77
C ARG A 48 2.32 -9.71 17.00
N LYS A 49 1.82 -10.94 16.85
CA LYS A 49 1.78 -11.94 17.92
C LYS A 49 3.08 -12.74 18.04
N SER A 50 4.07 -12.46 17.21
CA SER A 50 5.32 -13.22 17.12
C SER A 50 5.10 -14.72 16.85
N ASP A 51 4.01 -15.06 16.18
CA ASP A 51 3.70 -16.44 15.79
C ASP A 51 4.29 -16.70 14.39
N TYR A 52 5.58 -17.02 14.37
CA TYR A 52 6.32 -17.19 13.11
C TYR A 52 5.95 -18.48 12.38
N ASP A 53 5.51 -19.52 13.08
CA ASP A 53 5.05 -20.76 12.44
C ASP A 53 3.76 -20.49 11.64
N ALA A 54 2.79 -19.80 12.25
CA ALA A 54 1.56 -19.41 11.57
C ALA A 54 1.85 -18.44 10.43
N PHE A 55 2.79 -17.51 10.62
CA PHE A 55 3.24 -16.58 9.57
C PHE A 55 3.76 -17.33 8.35
N ASN A 56 4.67 -18.28 8.56
CA ASN A 56 5.26 -19.07 7.49
C ASN A 56 4.24 -19.92 6.74
N LYS A 57 3.31 -20.54 7.46
CA LYS A 57 2.21 -21.30 6.84
C LYS A 57 1.35 -20.44 5.96
N GLU A 58 0.99 -19.25 6.42
CA GLU A 58 0.15 -18.33 5.64
C GLU A 58 0.91 -17.79 4.41
N ALA A 59 2.21 -17.49 4.55
CA ALA A 59 3.03 -17.05 3.43
C ALA A 59 3.08 -18.12 2.32
N GLU A 60 3.30 -19.39 2.70
CA GLU A 60 3.32 -20.50 1.75
C GLU A 60 1.94 -20.74 1.12
N ARG A 61 0.87 -20.59 1.89
CA ARG A 61 -0.50 -20.80 1.41
C ARG A 61 -0.81 -19.94 0.19
N ILE A 62 -0.50 -18.66 0.24
CA ILE A 62 -0.80 -17.75 -0.88
C ILE A 62 0.10 -18.03 -2.08
N LEU A 63 1.37 -18.37 -1.84
CA LEU A 63 2.31 -18.69 -2.91
C LEU A 63 1.96 -19.97 -3.66
N SER A 64 1.19 -20.88 -3.05
CA SER A 64 0.71 -22.08 -3.71
C SER A 64 -0.46 -21.81 -4.66
N LYS A 65 -1.06 -20.63 -4.62
CA LYS A 65 -2.15 -20.26 -5.52
C LYS A 65 -1.63 -19.89 -6.90
N GLU A 66 -2.20 -20.49 -7.91
CA GLU A 66 -1.82 -20.28 -9.32
C GLU A 66 -1.85 -18.80 -9.71
N ARG A 67 -2.81 -18.04 -9.19
CA ARG A 67 -2.99 -16.61 -9.48
C ARG A 67 -1.77 -15.76 -9.14
N PHE A 68 -1.06 -16.12 -8.07
CA PHE A 68 0.08 -15.36 -7.54
C PHE A 68 1.43 -15.95 -7.95
N ALA A 69 1.43 -17.12 -8.59
CA ALA A 69 2.65 -17.76 -9.08
C ALA A 69 3.08 -17.14 -10.42
N ASP A 70 4.30 -17.45 -10.84
CA ASP A 70 4.81 -17.02 -12.14
C ASP A 70 3.88 -17.48 -13.27
N GLY A 71 3.53 -16.53 -14.15
CA GLY A 71 2.58 -16.77 -15.23
C GLY A 71 1.12 -16.71 -14.84
N GLY A 72 0.78 -16.53 -13.58
CA GLY A 72 -0.58 -16.37 -13.10
C GLY A 72 -1.15 -14.98 -13.30
N GLU A 73 -2.41 -14.80 -12.95
CA GLU A 73 -3.17 -13.54 -13.12
C GLU A 73 -2.46 -12.32 -12.52
N LYS A 74 -1.82 -12.48 -11.35
CA LYS A 74 -1.18 -11.40 -10.61
C LYS A 74 0.34 -11.33 -10.81
N SER A 75 0.91 -12.14 -11.69
CA SER A 75 2.37 -12.22 -11.86
C SER A 75 3.03 -10.92 -12.35
N ASN A 76 2.28 -10.07 -13.06
CA ASN A 76 2.80 -8.79 -13.54
C ASN A 76 2.75 -7.68 -12.50
N ASP A 77 2.20 -7.94 -11.32
CA ASP A 77 1.98 -6.97 -10.25
C ASP A 77 2.90 -7.19 -9.05
N GLN A 78 4.08 -7.79 -9.27
CA GLN A 78 5.06 -7.98 -8.21
C GLN A 78 5.46 -6.67 -7.54
N ASP A 79 5.47 -5.56 -8.27
CA ASP A 79 5.74 -4.24 -7.74
C ASP A 79 4.71 -3.80 -6.68
N ILE A 80 3.45 -4.21 -6.82
CA ILE A 80 2.41 -3.97 -5.80
C ILE A 80 2.72 -4.78 -4.54
N VAL A 81 3.06 -6.06 -4.69
CA VAL A 81 3.45 -6.92 -3.56
C VAL A 81 4.68 -6.32 -2.85
N ASP A 82 5.67 -5.90 -3.61
CA ASP A 82 6.88 -5.28 -3.06
C ASP A 82 6.55 -4.02 -2.25
N PHE A 83 5.65 -3.18 -2.73
CA PHE A 83 5.19 -2.01 -1.98
C PHE A 83 4.50 -2.41 -0.66
N LEU A 84 3.61 -3.40 -0.71
CA LEU A 84 2.85 -3.83 0.47
C LEU A 84 3.74 -4.36 1.59
N PHE A 85 4.87 -4.97 1.24
CA PHE A 85 5.81 -5.57 2.21
C PHE A 85 7.13 -4.81 2.36
N ALA A 86 7.26 -3.64 1.73
CA ALA A 86 8.44 -2.81 1.90
C ALA A 86 8.56 -2.27 3.33
N SER A 87 9.77 -1.85 3.71
CA SER A 87 10.01 -1.24 5.03
C SER A 87 9.07 -0.05 5.28
N ASP A 88 8.60 0.08 6.52
CA ASP A 88 7.80 1.25 6.94
C ASP A 88 8.66 2.51 7.06
N CYS A 89 9.96 2.35 7.25
CA CYS A 89 10.87 3.45 7.58
C CYS A 89 11.37 4.20 6.35
N ALA A 90 11.53 3.52 5.21
CA ALA A 90 12.01 4.14 3.99
C ALA A 90 11.73 3.26 2.78
N GLY A 91 11.38 3.88 1.67
CA GLY A 91 11.16 3.19 0.42
C GLY A 91 10.73 4.12 -0.68
N SER A 92 10.50 3.55 -1.87
CA SER A 92 9.97 4.29 -3.00
C SER A 92 9.21 3.36 -3.95
N ILE A 93 8.31 3.96 -4.72
CA ILE A 93 7.63 3.28 -5.82
C ILE A 93 7.80 4.09 -7.10
N SER A 94 7.90 3.37 -8.22
CA SER A 94 8.05 4.00 -9.54
C SER A 94 6.78 4.71 -9.97
N PRO A 95 6.86 5.64 -10.95
CA PRO A 95 5.67 6.25 -11.55
C PRO A 95 4.68 5.22 -12.10
N LYS A 96 5.18 4.14 -12.67
CA LYS A 96 4.35 3.04 -13.19
C LYS A 96 3.56 2.36 -12.06
N THR A 97 4.19 2.08 -10.93
CA THR A 97 3.52 1.50 -9.75
C THR A 97 2.51 2.48 -9.17
N CYS A 98 2.82 3.78 -9.12
CA CYS A 98 1.87 4.81 -8.72
C CYS A 98 0.59 4.76 -9.56
N LYS A 99 0.72 4.61 -10.87
CA LYS A 99 -0.44 4.50 -11.77
C LYS A 99 -1.24 3.23 -11.52
N LYS A 100 -0.56 2.11 -11.29
CA LYS A 100 -1.24 0.85 -10.97
C LYS A 100 -2.07 0.97 -9.69
N ILE A 101 -1.49 1.55 -8.63
CA ILE A 101 -2.19 1.76 -7.37
C ILE A 101 -3.36 2.74 -7.58
N TYR A 102 -3.14 3.82 -8.32
CA TYR A 102 -4.20 4.76 -8.68
C TYR A 102 -5.38 4.04 -9.34
N ASP A 103 -5.11 3.20 -10.34
CA ASP A 103 -6.16 2.47 -11.05
C ASP A 103 -6.92 1.49 -10.15
N ILE A 104 -6.24 0.94 -9.13
CA ILE A 104 -6.87 0.06 -8.15
C ILE A 104 -7.86 0.83 -7.26
N ILE A 105 -7.51 2.03 -6.82
CA ILE A 105 -8.29 2.75 -5.80
C ILE A 105 -9.14 3.89 -6.33
N LYS A 106 -9.00 4.29 -7.59
CA LYS A 106 -9.63 5.51 -8.14
C LYS A 106 -11.14 5.57 -7.99
N ASP A 107 -11.82 4.43 -8.09
CA ASP A 107 -13.28 4.35 -8.04
C ASP A 107 -13.82 3.97 -6.66
N ILE A 108 -12.96 3.86 -5.66
CA ILE A 108 -13.35 3.49 -4.30
C ILE A 108 -13.55 4.75 -3.46
N ASP A 109 -14.70 4.82 -2.78
CA ASP A 109 -14.97 5.81 -1.75
C ASP A 109 -14.54 5.23 -0.40
N PHE A 110 -13.52 5.82 0.21
CA PHE A 110 -13.01 5.39 1.51
C PHE A 110 -13.75 6.04 2.70
N HIS A 111 -14.86 6.74 2.44
CA HIS A 111 -15.77 7.29 3.46
C HIS A 111 -15.08 8.20 4.49
N GLY A 112 -14.11 8.98 4.04
CA GLY A 112 -13.39 9.91 4.92
C GLY A 112 -12.38 9.25 5.85
N GLU A 113 -12.04 7.97 5.64
CA GLU A 113 -10.94 7.32 6.37
C GLU A 113 -9.64 8.11 6.20
N ILE A 114 -8.83 8.15 7.25
CA ILE A 114 -7.56 8.86 7.25
C ILE A 114 -6.41 7.91 7.56
N PHE A 115 -5.25 8.17 6.96
CA PHE A 115 -4.00 7.46 7.26
C PHE A 115 -2.90 8.42 7.74
N THR A 116 -3.13 9.72 7.66
CA THR A 116 -2.24 10.74 8.19
C THR A 116 -2.59 11.04 9.65
N TYR A 117 -1.77 11.88 10.31
CA TYR A 117 -2.09 12.30 11.67
C TYR A 117 -3.42 13.05 11.69
N ALA A 118 -4.31 12.67 12.61
CA ALA A 118 -5.66 13.23 12.70
C ALA A 118 -5.66 14.76 12.85
N THR A 119 -4.67 15.32 13.53
CA THR A 119 -4.52 16.77 13.73
C THR A 119 -4.14 17.51 12.44
N HIS A 120 -3.64 16.82 11.44
CA HIS A 120 -3.20 17.40 10.17
C HIS A 120 -4.10 16.99 8.99
N SER A 121 -5.07 16.12 9.22
CA SER A 121 -5.94 15.61 8.18
C SER A 121 -7.19 16.47 8.04
N ASP A 122 -7.55 16.75 6.79
CA ASP A 122 -8.83 17.41 6.45
C ASP A 122 -9.95 16.39 6.14
N GLY A 123 -9.71 15.11 6.39
CA GLY A 123 -10.63 14.01 6.09
C GLY A 123 -10.66 13.59 4.63
N LYS A 124 -9.75 14.11 3.81
CA LYS A 124 -9.66 13.85 2.36
C LYS A 124 -8.39 13.13 1.97
N ASP A 125 -7.82 12.36 2.89
CA ASP A 125 -6.53 11.69 2.68
C ASP A 125 -6.50 10.86 1.40
N TYR A 126 -7.54 10.08 1.15
CA TYR A 126 -7.57 9.19 -0.02
C TYR A 126 -7.84 9.93 -1.33
N GLU A 127 -8.62 11.01 -1.31
CA GLU A 127 -8.79 11.87 -2.47
C GLU A 127 -7.45 12.54 -2.84
N HIS A 128 -6.73 13.06 -1.85
CA HIS A 128 -5.40 13.64 -2.06
C HIS A 128 -4.39 12.58 -2.52
N LEU A 129 -4.48 11.37 -1.97
CA LEU A 129 -3.61 10.26 -2.40
C LEU A 129 -3.83 9.91 -3.87
N LYS A 130 -5.08 9.83 -4.31
CA LYS A 130 -5.40 9.57 -5.72
C LYS A 130 -4.77 10.63 -6.63
N ASP A 131 -4.94 11.90 -6.29
CA ASP A 131 -4.35 13.01 -7.04
C ASP A 131 -2.83 12.95 -7.04
N PHE A 132 -2.24 12.64 -5.89
CA PHE A 132 -0.79 12.49 -5.74
C PHE A 132 -0.23 11.36 -6.62
N LEU A 133 -0.85 10.19 -6.60
CA LEU A 133 -0.38 9.04 -7.38
C LEU A 133 -0.46 9.31 -8.89
N LEU A 134 -1.56 9.92 -9.33
CA LEU A 134 -1.74 10.28 -10.73
C LEU A 134 -0.74 11.36 -11.16
N ASP A 135 -0.48 12.34 -10.30
CA ASP A 135 0.52 13.38 -10.54
C ASP A 135 1.93 12.78 -10.66
N CYS A 136 2.30 11.86 -9.76
CA CYS A 136 3.58 11.15 -9.84
C CYS A 136 3.75 10.45 -11.20
N TYR A 137 2.69 9.77 -11.65
CA TYR A 137 2.73 9.10 -12.95
C TYR A 137 2.92 10.08 -14.10
N LYS A 138 2.13 11.16 -14.13
CA LYS A 138 2.17 12.16 -15.22
C LYS A 138 3.50 12.88 -15.28
N ARG A 139 4.10 13.20 -14.12
CA ARG A 139 5.39 13.90 -14.05
C ARG A 139 6.59 12.95 -14.08
N ARG A 140 6.36 11.64 -14.15
CA ARG A 140 7.41 10.61 -14.09
C ARG A 140 8.28 10.74 -12.84
N ALA A 141 7.65 11.04 -11.71
CA ALA A 141 8.31 11.18 -10.42
C ALA A 141 8.04 9.94 -9.54
N LYS A 142 9.06 9.52 -8.79
CA LYS A 142 8.90 8.46 -7.79
C LYS A 142 8.18 9.00 -6.57
N ALA A 143 7.28 8.20 -5.99
CA ALA A 143 6.77 8.44 -4.65
C ALA A 143 7.76 7.84 -3.66
N ARG A 144 8.10 8.58 -2.61
CA ARG A 144 9.06 8.16 -1.59
C ARG A 144 8.49 8.37 -0.20
N TRP A 145 8.89 7.48 0.71
CA TRP A 145 8.57 7.66 2.13
C TRP A 145 9.83 7.45 2.98
N TYR A 146 9.85 8.11 4.13
CA TYR A 146 10.96 8.06 5.09
C TYR A 146 10.50 8.47 6.49
#